data_66196485b20b10ad73e9ad113d76d9c2
#
_entry.id   66196485b20b10ad73e9ad113d76d9c2
#
_cell.length_a   1.000
_cell.length_b   1.000
_cell.length_c   1.000
_cell.angle_alpha   90.00
_cell.angle_beta   90.00
_cell.angle_gamma   90.00
#
_symmetry.space_group_name_H-M   'P 1'
#
loop_
_entity.id
_entity.type
_entity.pdbx_description
1 polymer ?
#
loop_
_entity_poly.entity_id
_entity_poly.type
_entity_poly.pdbx_seq_one_letter_code
_entity_poly.pdbx_strand_id
1 'polypeptide(L)'
;MCITVIGAGLAGCEAAWQIASKGEAGTLYEMKPKKYSPAHSSEQFAELICSNSFKADRVESAAGLLKEEMRRFHSLLMECADQCRVPAGGALAVDRDRFSQMVTEKIKSNPLIKVVSEEVTEIPKVGITVIATGPLTSDTLAEQIVSLCGDRLSFYD
;
A
#
# COMPACT_ATOMS: atom_id res chain seq x y z
N MET A 1 8.75 -16.96 10.96
CA MET A 1 7.79 -17.32 9.88
C MET A 1 8.11 -16.47 8.67
N CYS A 2 8.02 -16.99 7.43
CA CYS A 2 8.26 -16.17 6.24
C CYS A 2 6.96 -15.41 5.90
N ILE A 3 7.00 -14.07 5.91
CA ILE A 3 5.86 -13.24 5.55
C ILE A 3 6.25 -12.41 4.33
N THR A 4 5.44 -12.50 3.29
CA THR A 4 5.65 -11.81 2.01
C THR A 4 4.47 -10.88 1.74
N VAL A 5 4.77 -9.63 1.39
CA VAL A 5 3.78 -8.66 0.90
C VAL A 5 4.14 -8.32 -0.54
N ILE A 6 3.16 -8.39 -1.44
CA ILE A 6 3.34 -8.11 -2.88
C ILE A 6 2.59 -6.83 -3.25
N GLY A 7 3.33 -5.85 -3.73
CA GLY A 7 2.84 -4.51 -4.09
C GLY A 7 3.07 -3.48 -2.98
N ALA A 8 3.79 -2.40 -3.28
CA ALA A 8 4.06 -1.28 -2.37
C ALA A 8 3.12 -0.08 -2.62
N GLY A 9 1.86 -0.36 -2.92
CA GLY A 9 0.77 0.61 -2.88
C GLY A 9 0.38 0.95 -1.44
N LEU A 10 -0.74 1.67 -1.26
CA LEU A 10 -1.24 2.04 0.08
C LEU A 10 -1.42 0.81 0.97
N ALA A 11 -2.16 -0.20 0.50
CA ALA A 11 -2.47 -1.39 1.28
C ALA A 11 -1.21 -2.22 1.63
N GLY A 12 -0.27 -2.37 0.69
CA GLY A 12 0.94 -3.16 0.92
C GLY A 12 1.92 -2.48 1.86
N CYS A 13 2.08 -1.15 1.77
CA CYS A 13 2.90 -0.40 2.73
C CYS A 13 2.32 -0.49 4.15
N GLU A 14 0.99 -0.34 4.29
CA GLU A 14 0.34 -0.51 5.59
C GLU A 14 0.51 -1.92 6.13
N ALA A 15 0.29 -2.97 5.31
CA ALA A 15 0.46 -4.35 5.72
C ALA A 15 1.90 -4.64 6.19
N ALA A 16 2.91 -4.22 5.42
CA ALA A 16 4.32 -4.40 5.80
C ALA A 16 4.65 -3.67 7.10
N TRP A 17 4.14 -2.45 7.28
CA TRP A 17 4.30 -1.67 8.51
C TRP A 17 3.67 -2.35 9.73
N GLN A 18 2.44 -2.84 9.59
CA GLN A 18 1.74 -3.50 10.68
C GLN A 18 2.40 -4.84 11.07
N ILE A 19 2.94 -5.59 10.12
CA ILE A 19 3.76 -6.78 10.36
C ILE A 19 4.99 -6.41 11.20
N ALA A 20 5.75 -5.40 10.76
CA ALA A 20 6.94 -4.94 11.46
C ALA A 20 6.62 -4.38 12.85
N SER A 21 5.49 -3.69 13.03
CA SER A 21 5.05 -3.15 14.33
C SER A 21 4.75 -4.24 15.37
N LYS A 22 4.51 -5.47 14.92
CA LYS A 22 4.36 -6.66 15.80
C LYS A 22 5.67 -7.38 16.07
N GLY A 23 6.80 -6.82 15.63
CA GLY A 23 8.12 -7.42 15.80
C GLY A 23 8.44 -8.54 14.80
N GLU A 24 7.62 -8.72 13.76
CA GLU A 24 7.81 -9.73 12.73
C GLU A 24 8.56 -9.15 11.53
N ALA A 25 9.53 -9.90 11.01
CA ALA A 25 10.23 -9.54 9.78
C ALA A 25 9.41 -9.97 8.55
N GLY A 26 9.34 -9.09 7.54
CA GLY A 26 8.64 -9.35 6.28
C GLY A 26 9.44 -8.90 5.06
N THR A 27 9.08 -9.46 3.90
CA THR A 27 9.61 -9.03 2.61
C THR A 27 8.52 -8.33 1.82
N LEU A 28 8.76 -7.09 1.41
CA LEU A 28 7.88 -6.30 0.55
C LEU A 28 8.43 -6.30 -0.86
N TYR A 29 7.68 -6.85 -1.80
CA TYR A 29 7.99 -6.83 -3.22
C TYR A 29 7.29 -5.68 -3.91
N GLU A 30 8.02 -4.94 -4.74
CA GLU A 30 7.50 -3.89 -5.60
C GLU A 30 8.18 -3.99 -6.98
N MET A 31 7.40 -3.98 -8.05
CA MET A 31 7.96 -4.09 -9.40
C MET A 31 8.69 -2.83 -9.86
N LYS A 32 8.36 -1.66 -9.31
CA LYS A 32 9.08 -0.41 -9.58
C LYS A 32 10.49 -0.42 -8.97
N PRO A 33 11.48 0.22 -9.57
CA PRO A 33 11.44 0.97 -10.84
C PRO A 33 11.63 0.10 -12.09
N LYS A 34 11.78 -1.23 -11.96
CA LYS A 34 12.06 -2.11 -13.11
C LYS A 34 10.87 -2.22 -14.07
N LYS A 35 9.65 -2.16 -13.54
CA LYS A 35 8.40 -2.23 -14.32
C LYS A 35 7.37 -1.29 -13.71
N TYR A 36 6.63 -0.60 -14.57
CA TYR A 36 5.55 0.29 -14.16
C TYR A 36 4.21 -0.22 -14.69
N SER A 37 3.14 0.02 -13.93
CA SER A 37 1.80 -0.10 -14.47
C SER A 37 1.47 1.11 -15.35
N PRO A 38 0.44 1.06 -16.19
CA PRO A 38 0.08 2.19 -17.06
C PRO A 38 -0.24 3.50 -16.33
N ALA A 39 -0.57 3.44 -15.05
CA ALA A 39 -1.00 4.61 -14.28
C ALA A 39 0.08 5.16 -13.32
N HIS A 40 1.11 4.37 -13.02
CA HIS A 40 2.19 4.81 -12.12
C HIS A 40 3.33 5.49 -12.90
N SER A 41 3.86 6.58 -12.34
CA SER A 41 4.95 7.36 -12.93
C SER A 41 6.10 7.61 -11.95
N SER A 42 5.87 7.48 -10.66
CA SER A 42 6.85 7.70 -9.60
C SER A 42 7.46 6.39 -9.12
N GLU A 43 8.74 6.40 -8.76
CA GLU A 43 9.42 5.29 -8.08
C GLU A 43 8.99 5.14 -6.61
N GLN A 44 8.33 6.16 -6.07
CA GLN A 44 7.90 6.16 -4.67
C GLN A 44 6.78 5.13 -4.41
N PHE A 45 6.71 4.67 -3.16
CA PHE A 45 5.64 3.81 -2.69
C PHE A 45 4.37 4.62 -2.39
N ALA A 46 3.23 3.94 -2.28
CA ALA A 46 1.95 4.55 -1.97
C ALA A 46 1.60 5.76 -2.88
N GLU A 47 1.96 5.69 -4.17
CA GLU A 47 1.67 6.74 -5.14
C GLU A 47 0.16 6.95 -5.28
N LEU A 48 -0.29 8.20 -5.11
CA LEU A 48 -1.69 8.58 -5.24
C LEU A 48 -2.00 8.96 -6.69
N ILE A 49 -2.70 8.10 -7.42
CA ILE A 49 -2.95 8.26 -8.85
C ILE A 49 -4.16 9.16 -9.12
N CYS A 50 -5.33 8.82 -8.57
CA CYS A 50 -6.59 9.47 -8.94
C CYS A 50 -6.81 10.80 -8.22
N SER A 51 -6.55 10.85 -6.92
CA SER A 51 -6.84 12.01 -6.07
C SER A 51 -5.84 12.10 -4.93
N ASN A 52 -5.56 13.33 -4.49
CA ASN A 52 -4.81 13.59 -3.26
C ASN A 52 -5.69 13.67 -2.01
N SER A 53 -6.99 13.39 -2.15
CA SER A 53 -7.95 13.47 -1.05
C SER A 53 -8.32 12.09 -0.52
N PHE A 54 -8.17 11.93 0.79
CA PHE A 54 -8.68 10.80 1.55
C PHE A 54 -10.13 11.00 2.03
N LYS A 55 -10.87 11.93 1.39
CA LYS A 55 -12.27 12.28 1.70
C LYS A 55 -12.45 12.90 3.08
N ALA A 56 -13.69 12.91 3.59
CA ALA A 56 -14.03 13.56 4.85
C ALA A 56 -13.17 13.06 6.02
N ASP A 57 -12.77 14.00 6.91
CA ASP A 57 -11.92 13.72 8.08
C ASP A 57 -12.70 13.87 9.41
N ARG A 58 -13.95 14.30 9.34
CA ARG A 58 -14.80 14.44 10.55
C ARG A 58 -15.27 13.08 11.03
N VAL A 59 -15.14 12.81 12.33
CA VAL A 59 -15.48 11.53 12.96
C VAL A 59 -16.97 11.15 12.79
N GLU A 60 -17.85 12.14 12.61
CA GLU A 60 -19.27 11.94 12.36
C GLU A 60 -19.58 11.36 10.96
N SER A 61 -18.60 11.36 10.06
CA SER A 61 -18.71 10.72 8.75
C SER A 61 -18.08 9.33 8.77
N ALA A 62 -18.64 8.38 8.00
CA ALA A 62 -18.08 7.02 7.89
C ALA A 62 -16.60 7.03 7.50
N ALA A 63 -16.22 7.88 6.52
CA ALA A 63 -14.83 7.99 6.09
C ALA A 63 -13.90 8.60 7.16
N GLY A 64 -14.41 9.53 7.97
CA GLY A 64 -13.65 10.12 9.08
C GLY A 64 -13.52 9.17 10.26
N LEU A 65 -14.59 8.45 10.58
CA LEU A 65 -14.57 7.43 11.64
C LEU A 65 -13.54 6.34 11.33
N LEU A 66 -13.54 5.81 10.09
CA LEU A 66 -12.55 4.83 9.66
C LEU A 66 -11.11 5.34 9.82
N LYS A 67 -10.84 6.60 9.46
CA LYS A 67 -9.51 7.19 9.64
C LYS A 67 -9.12 7.30 11.11
N GLU A 68 -10.05 7.67 11.97
CA GLU A 68 -9.79 7.73 13.41
C GLU A 68 -9.49 6.34 13.98
N GLU A 69 -10.20 5.31 13.54
CA GLU A 69 -9.88 3.92 13.89
C GLU A 69 -8.48 3.52 13.41
N MET A 70 -8.13 3.85 12.16
CA MET A 70 -6.78 3.60 11.63
C MET A 70 -5.69 4.33 12.43
N ARG A 71 -5.93 5.58 12.85
CA ARG A 71 -4.99 6.32 13.73
C ARG A 71 -4.76 5.58 15.05
N ARG A 72 -5.82 5.04 15.65
CA ARG A 72 -5.71 4.23 16.90
C ARG A 72 -4.96 2.91 16.70
N PHE A 73 -4.96 2.37 15.49
CA PHE A 73 -4.12 1.24 15.11
C PHE A 73 -2.69 1.63 14.70
N HIS A 74 -2.30 2.88 14.90
CA HIS A 74 -0.97 3.40 14.53
C HIS A 74 -0.64 3.19 13.05
N SER A 75 -1.62 3.48 12.18
CA SER A 75 -1.47 3.37 10.74
C SER A 75 -0.35 4.28 10.23
N LEU A 76 0.59 3.70 9.48
CA LEU A 76 1.63 4.42 8.77
C LEU A 76 1.04 5.48 7.83
N LEU A 77 0.01 5.10 7.08
CA LEU A 77 -0.58 5.98 6.09
C LEU A 77 -1.27 7.17 6.74
N MET A 78 -1.96 6.97 7.86
CA MET A 78 -2.58 8.09 8.58
C MET A 78 -1.54 9.01 9.19
N GLU A 79 -0.48 8.48 9.76
CA GLU A 79 0.64 9.28 10.29
C GLU A 79 1.26 10.16 9.19
N CYS A 80 1.58 9.57 8.02
CA CYS A 80 2.14 10.30 6.89
C CYS A 80 1.14 11.32 6.32
N ALA A 81 -0.14 10.95 6.18
CA ALA A 81 -1.17 11.84 5.66
C ALA A 81 -1.38 13.07 6.55
N ASP A 82 -1.41 12.90 7.86
CA ASP A 82 -1.58 13.99 8.80
C ASP A 82 -0.39 14.97 8.77
N GLN A 83 0.84 14.47 8.52
CA GLN A 83 2.04 15.31 8.37
C GLN A 83 2.16 15.99 7.00
N CYS A 84 1.49 15.48 5.98
CA CYS A 84 1.52 16.00 4.61
C CYS A 84 0.23 16.75 4.23
N ARG A 85 -0.61 17.06 5.21
CA ARG A 85 -1.91 17.71 5.02
C ARG A 85 -1.80 19.05 4.30
N VAL A 86 -2.71 19.26 3.36
CA VAL A 86 -2.94 20.56 2.69
C VAL A 86 -4.35 21.06 2.94
N PRO A 87 -4.63 22.36 2.86
CA PRO A 87 -5.96 22.91 3.07
C PRO A 87 -6.99 22.33 2.08
N ALA A 88 -8.06 21.71 2.61
CA ALA A 88 -9.13 21.11 1.81
C ALA A 88 -10.49 21.13 2.52
N GLY A 89 -10.77 22.15 3.34
CA GLY A 89 -11.99 22.25 4.11
C GLY A 89 -12.16 21.10 5.11
N GLY A 90 -13.24 20.34 5.01
CA GLY A 90 -13.52 19.20 5.89
C GLY A 90 -12.93 17.86 5.42
N ALA A 91 -12.12 17.84 4.37
CA ALA A 91 -11.46 16.66 3.87
C ALA A 91 -10.00 16.55 4.33
N LEU A 92 -9.49 15.35 4.43
CA LEU A 92 -8.06 15.10 4.53
C LEU A 92 -7.48 15.03 3.12
N ALA A 93 -6.79 16.10 2.69
CA ALA A 93 -6.02 16.11 1.45
C ALA A 93 -4.54 16.28 1.77
N VAL A 94 -3.69 15.75 0.91
CA VAL A 94 -2.24 15.73 1.12
C VAL A 94 -1.48 16.26 -0.09
N ASP A 95 -0.26 16.74 0.15
CA ASP A 95 0.76 16.87 -0.88
C ASP A 95 1.18 15.45 -1.32
N ARG A 96 0.90 15.09 -2.58
CA ARG A 96 1.11 13.73 -3.11
C ARG A 96 2.56 13.28 -3.04
N ASP A 97 3.45 14.15 -3.47
CA ASP A 97 4.88 13.81 -3.61
C ASP A 97 5.50 13.66 -2.22
N ARG A 98 5.23 14.60 -1.34
CA ARG A 98 5.69 14.55 0.05
C ARG A 98 5.13 13.35 0.80
N PHE A 99 3.86 13.00 0.58
CA PHE A 99 3.24 11.82 1.18
C PHE A 99 3.92 10.53 0.74
N SER A 100 4.04 10.32 -0.59
CA SER A 100 4.67 9.12 -1.16
C SER A 100 6.14 9.00 -0.76
N GLN A 101 6.88 10.12 -0.75
CA GLN A 101 8.26 10.15 -0.27
C GLN A 101 8.35 9.73 1.20
N MET A 102 7.52 10.29 2.07
CA MET A 102 7.54 9.99 3.50
C MET A 102 7.21 8.53 3.79
N VAL A 103 6.19 7.97 3.11
CA VAL A 103 5.86 6.54 3.23
C VAL A 103 7.04 5.68 2.78
N THR A 104 7.66 6.01 1.65
CA THR A 104 8.81 5.29 1.11
C THR A 104 10.00 5.28 2.08
N GLU A 105 10.34 6.43 2.64
CA GLU A 105 11.44 6.58 3.60
C GLU A 105 11.18 5.75 4.86
N LYS A 106 9.98 5.82 5.44
CA LYS A 106 9.62 5.04 6.62
C LYS A 106 9.69 3.53 6.38
N ILE A 107 9.18 3.06 5.25
CA ILE A 107 9.24 1.63 4.88
C ILE A 107 10.70 1.19 4.69
N LYS A 108 11.49 1.93 3.91
CA LYS A 108 12.88 1.56 3.60
C LYS A 108 13.81 1.66 4.81
N SER A 109 13.51 2.52 5.77
CA SER A 109 14.31 2.68 7.01
C SER A 109 13.98 1.64 8.09
N ASN A 110 12.88 0.90 7.96
CA ASN A 110 12.49 -0.09 8.96
C ASN A 110 13.31 -1.39 8.81
N PRO A 111 14.13 -1.79 9.80
CA PRO A 111 15.02 -2.94 9.70
C PRO A 111 14.30 -4.29 9.59
N LEU A 112 13.00 -4.36 9.94
CA LEU A 112 12.18 -5.57 9.83
C LEU A 112 11.50 -5.70 8.46
N ILE A 113 11.60 -4.67 7.58
CA ILE A 113 11.01 -4.69 6.25
C ILE A 113 12.11 -4.80 5.20
N LYS A 114 12.26 -5.99 4.62
CA LYS A 114 13.15 -6.18 3.47
C LYS A 114 12.41 -5.78 2.19
N VAL A 115 12.86 -4.72 1.54
CA VAL A 115 12.31 -4.31 0.24
C VAL A 115 13.05 -5.00 -0.90
N VAL A 116 12.30 -5.56 -1.84
CA VAL A 116 12.80 -6.21 -3.06
C VAL A 116 12.13 -5.57 -4.27
N SER A 117 12.92 -4.93 -5.13
CA SER A 117 12.43 -4.31 -6.37
C SER A 117 12.40 -5.34 -7.50
N GLU A 118 11.35 -6.16 -7.50
CA GLU A 118 11.12 -7.20 -8.49
C GLU A 118 9.63 -7.44 -8.69
N GLU A 119 9.25 -7.79 -9.94
CA GLU A 119 7.92 -8.30 -10.22
C GLU A 119 7.79 -9.73 -9.69
N VAL A 120 6.75 -10.00 -8.92
CA VAL A 120 6.41 -11.35 -8.49
C VAL A 120 5.48 -11.95 -9.54
N THR A 121 5.94 -13.01 -10.20
CA THR A 121 5.19 -13.72 -11.25
C THR A 121 4.57 -15.03 -10.75
N GLU A 122 5.06 -15.55 -9.63
CA GLU A 122 4.52 -16.76 -8.98
C GLU A 122 4.25 -16.48 -7.50
N ILE A 123 3.08 -16.91 -7.03
CA ILE A 123 2.71 -16.76 -5.62
C ILE A 123 3.54 -17.71 -4.77
N PRO A 124 4.28 -17.23 -3.75
CA PRO A 124 5.04 -18.09 -2.86
C PRO A 124 4.17 -19.18 -2.20
N LYS A 125 4.63 -20.42 -2.28
CA LYS A 125 3.90 -21.60 -1.73
C LYS A 125 4.13 -21.82 -0.24
N VAL A 126 5.10 -21.14 0.35
CA VAL A 126 5.52 -21.32 1.75
C VAL A 126 5.40 -19.99 2.51
N GLY A 127 4.87 -20.07 3.71
CA GLY A 127 4.69 -18.91 4.57
C GLY A 127 3.33 -18.21 4.38
N ILE A 128 3.26 -16.97 4.78
CA ILE A 128 2.07 -16.12 4.61
C ILE A 128 2.35 -15.12 3.49
N THR A 129 1.47 -15.05 2.50
CA THR A 129 1.57 -14.08 1.41
C THR A 129 0.36 -13.15 1.43
N VAL A 130 0.62 -11.85 1.49
CA VAL A 130 -0.38 -10.79 1.33
C VAL A 130 -0.24 -10.20 -0.07
N ILE A 131 -1.25 -10.37 -0.91
CA ILE A 131 -1.29 -9.78 -2.25
C ILE A 131 -2.02 -8.44 -2.14
N ALA A 132 -1.30 -7.35 -2.34
CA ALA A 132 -1.77 -5.98 -2.18
C ALA A 132 -1.49 -5.12 -3.44
N THR A 133 -1.53 -5.76 -4.61
CA THR A 133 -1.18 -5.16 -5.91
C THR A 133 -2.28 -4.26 -6.48
N GLY A 134 -3.50 -4.33 -5.90
CA GLY A 134 -4.62 -3.49 -6.31
C GLY A 134 -5.14 -3.81 -7.72
N PRO A 135 -5.86 -2.86 -8.35
CA PRO A 135 -6.53 -3.10 -9.65
C PRO A 135 -5.55 -3.16 -10.83
N LEU A 136 -4.30 -2.75 -10.65
CA LEU A 136 -3.27 -2.74 -11.70
C LEU A 136 -2.24 -3.86 -11.48
N THR A 137 -2.70 -5.01 -11.00
CA THR A 137 -1.90 -6.25 -10.89
C THR A 137 -1.36 -6.63 -12.27
N SER A 138 -0.09 -7.04 -12.34
CA SER A 138 0.50 -7.51 -13.59
C SER A 138 -0.20 -8.76 -14.11
N ASP A 139 -0.28 -8.90 -15.43
CA ASP A 139 -1.02 -9.98 -16.09
C ASP A 139 -0.61 -11.36 -15.58
N THR A 140 0.70 -11.61 -15.46
CA THR A 140 1.21 -12.90 -14.99
C THR A 140 0.79 -13.23 -13.56
N LEU A 141 0.81 -12.24 -12.65
CA LEU A 141 0.35 -12.46 -11.28
C LEU A 141 -1.17 -12.58 -11.23
N ALA A 142 -1.91 -11.82 -12.06
CA ALA A 142 -3.35 -11.93 -12.15
C ALA A 142 -3.79 -13.34 -12.59
N GLU A 143 -3.12 -13.95 -13.57
CA GLU A 143 -3.36 -15.35 -13.96
C GLU A 143 -3.15 -16.34 -12.81
N GLN A 144 -2.13 -16.15 -11.98
CA GLN A 144 -1.90 -16.96 -10.79
C GLN A 144 -3.03 -16.81 -9.77
N ILE A 145 -3.53 -15.60 -9.57
CA ILE A 145 -4.64 -15.33 -8.64
C ILE A 145 -5.94 -15.98 -9.17
N VAL A 146 -6.22 -15.84 -10.48
CA VAL A 146 -7.36 -16.53 -11.13
C VAL A 146 -7.27 -18.04 -10.95
N SER A 147 -6.10 -18.62 -11.13
CA SER A 147 -5.87 -20.06 -10.91
C SER A 147 -6.22 -20.53 -9.49
N LEU A 148 -6.02 -19.67 -8.48
CA LEU A 148 -6.32 -19.98 -7.08
C LEU A 148 -7.78 -19.71 -6.70
N CYS A 149 -8.37 -18.64 -7.20
CA CYS A 149 -9.67 -18.13 -6.76
C CYS A 149 -10.81 -18.41 -7.76
N GLY A 150 -10.49 -18.94 -8.96
CA GLY A 150 -11.40 -19.08 -10.08
C GLY A 150 -11.72 -17.71 -10.73
N ASP A 151 -12.61 -17.70 -11.73
CA ASP A 151 -12.96 -16.53 -12.56
C ASP A 151 -13.72 -15.40 -11.81
N ARG A 152 -13.47 -15.24 -10.52
CA ARG A 152 -14.16 -14.27 -9.67
C ARG A 152 -13.39 -12.98 -9.43
N LEU A 153 -12.28 -12.78 -10.13
CA LEU A 153 -11.56 -11.52 -10.10
C LEU A 153 -12.29 -10.49 -10.96
N SER A 154 -12.91 -9.52 -10.31
CA SER A 154 -13.47 -8.36 -10.98
C SER A 154 -12.71 -7.13 -10.51
N PHE A 155 -12.06 -6.45 -11.45
CA PHE A 155 -11.48 -5.15 -11.21
C PHE A 155 -12.51 -4.10 -11.65
N TYR A 156 -12.98 -3.33 -10.69
CA TYR A 156 -13.81 -2.16 -10.97
C TYR A 156 -12.96 -0.90 -10.88
N ASP A 157 -13.09 -0.11 -11.92
CA ASP A 157 -12.50 1.23 -11.99
C ASP A 157 -13.40 2.25 -11.27
#